data_2201be820f1acdf6d5e86aee04ed95b6
#
_entry.id   2201be820f1acdf6d5e86aee04ed95b6
#
_cell.length_a   1.000
_cell.length_b   1.000
_cell.length_c   1.000
_cell.angle_alpha   90.00
_cell.angle_beta   90.00
_cell.angle_gamma   90.00
#
_symmetry.space_group_name_H-M   'P 1'
#
loop_
_entity.id
_entity.type
_entity.pdbx_description
1 polymer ?
#
loop_
_entity_poly.entity_id
_entity_poly.type
_entity_poly.pdbx_seq_one_letter_code
_entity_poly.pdbx_strand_id
1 'polypeptide(L)'
;MAIKQAFRNKNLPDMSNAFSWGLKLSEFSEVFFVTGHADCNPDFMTQHPNDPVAQTRLILDQMKAFLEEAGFSVDDIVRTDWTFTNEVNSAQFEGIAHVLEQFLGDVEVKPATGTLRYVQRLGMPDMMVEYEMMLAR
;
A
#
# COMPACT_ATOMS: atom_id res chain seq x y z
N MET A 1 -10.08 -17.41 -9.71
CA MET A 1 -9.09 -16.33 -9.89
C MET A 1 -9.77 -15.09 -10.46
N ALA A 2 -9.48 -13.94 -9.88
CA ALA A 2 -10.05 -12.68 -10.34
C ALA A 2 -9.45 -12.24 -11.68
N ILE A 3 -10.26 -11.61 -12.53
CA ILE A 3 -9.79 -10.97 -13.76
C ILE A 3 -9.63 -9.47 -13.46
N LYS A 4 -8.42 -8.97 -13.67
CA LYS A 4 -8.07 -7.55 -13.47
C LYS A 4 -7.79 -6.92 -14.82
N GLN A 5 -8.49 -5.84 -15.12
CA GLN A 5 -8.28 -5.06 -16.33
C GLN A 5 -7.93 -3.61 -15.98
N ALA A 6 -6.71 -3.21 -16.31
CA ALA A 6 -6.24 -1.86 -16.07
C ALA A 6 -6.67 -0.91 -17.18
N PHE A 7 -6.99 0.31 -16.80
CA PHE A 7 -7.32 1.39 -17.73
C PHE A 7 -6.40 2.57 -17.51
N ARG A 8 -5.96 3.17 -18.59
CA ARG A 8 -5.21 4.42 -18.58
C ARG A 8 -6.18 5.59 -18.73
N ASN A 9 -5.88 6.69 -18.08
CA ASN A 9 -6.53 7.97 -18.37
C ASN A 9 -5.62 8.75 -19.32
N LYS A 10 -6.08 8.96 -20.55
CA LYS A 10 -5.27 9.60 -21.60
C LYS A 10 -4.90 11.05 -21.30
N ASN A 11 -5.61 11.69 -20.37
CA ASN A 11 -5.34 13.07 -19.96
C ASN A 11 -4.31 13.16 -18.83
N LEU A 12 -3.83 12.03 -18.33
CA LEU A 12 -2.93 11.96 -17.18
C LEU A 12 -1.64 11.23 -17.56
N PRO A 13 -0.55 11.41 -16.77
CA PRO A 13 0.71 10.71 -17.04
C PRO A 13 0.54 9.20 -17.04
N ASP A 14 1.41 8.52 -17.79
CA ASP A 14 1.49 7.06 -17.73
C ASP A 14 2.17 6.64 -16.44
N MET A 15 1.39 6.07 -15.52
CA MET A 15 1.87 5.59 -14.23
C MET A 15 1.78 4.06 -14.13
N SER A 16 1.65 3.36 -15.25
CA SER A 16 1.40 1.91 -15.27
C SER A 16 2.50 1.07 -14.59
N ASN A 17 3.70 1.61 -14.42
CA ASN A 17 4.77 0.95 -13.68
C ASN A 17 4.57 1.03 -12.15
N ALA A 18 3.75 1.95 -11.67
CA ALA A 18 3.52 2.19 -10.25
C ALA A 18 2.12 1.81 -9.80
N PHE A 19 1.11 2.20 -10.57
CA PHE A 19 -0.29 1.93 -10.25
C PHE A 19 -1.17 2.03 -11.50
N SER A 20 -2.39 1.53 -11.40
CA SER A 20 -3.40 1.67 -12.45
C SER A 20 -4.29 2.88 -12.15
N TRP A 21 -4.53 3.73 -13.15
CA TRP A 21 -5.47 4.84 -13.01
C TRP A 21 -6.90 4.37 -12.76
N GLY A 22 -7.27 3.25 -13.36
CA GLY A 22 -8.51 2.57 -13.11
C GLY A 22 -8.31 1.07 -13.20
N LEU A 23 -8.98 0.32 -12.35
CA LEU A 23 -8.90 -1.13 -12.34
C LEU A 23 -10.32 -1.70 -12.29
N LYS A 24 -10.67 -2.44 -13.34
CA LYS A 24 -11.93 -3.16 -13.38
C LYS A 24 -11.68 -4.59 -12.91
N LEU A 25 -12.51 -5.04 -11.99
CA LEU A 25 -12.42 -6.36 -11.40
C LEU A 25 -13.65 -7.18 -11.78
N SER A 26 -13.44 -8.43 -12.19
CA SER A 26 -14.52 -9.37 -12.48
C SER A 26 -14.13 -10.80 -12.14
N GLU A 27 -15.13 -11.69 -12.09
CA GLU A 27 -14.94 -13.13 -11.86
C GLU A 27 -14.12 -13.46 -10.61
N PHE A 28 -14.38 -12.74 -9.51
CA PHE A 28 -13.77 -13.00 -8.23
C PHE A 28 -14.76 -13.70 -7.29
N SER A 29 -14.25 -14.50 -6.37
CA SER A 29 -15.05 -15.22 -5.36
C SER A 29 -14.84 -14.72 -3.94
N GLU A 30 -13.69 -14.11 -3.66
CA GLU A 30 -13.33 -13.65 -2.32
C GLU A 30 -12.76 -12.24 -2.37
N VAL A 31 -13.13 -11.44 -1.37
CA VAL A 31 -12.57 -10.10 -1.16
C VAL A 31 -12.00 -10.03 0.26
N PHE A 32 -10.83 -9.43 0.39
CA PHE A 32 -10.17 -9.22 1.67
C PHE A 32 -9.91 -7.73 1.89
N PHE A 33 -10.50 -7.20 2.95
CA PHE A 33 -10.31 -5.80 3.35
C PHE A 33 -9.26 -5.76 4.44
N VAL A 34 -8.15 -5.11 4.18
CA VAL A 34 -7.05 -5.01 5.15
C VAL A 34 -7.09 -3.63 5.80
N THR A 35 -7.27 -3.63 7.10
CA THR A 35 -7.23 -2.39 7.92
C THR A 35 -5.89 -1.68 7.73
N GLY A 36 -5.88 -0.36 7.89
CA GLY A 36 -4.65 0.42 7.86
C GLY A 36 -3.61 -0.15 8.83
N HIS A 37 -2.43 -0.44 8.31
CA HIS A 37 -1.30 -0.95 9.07
C HIS A 37 -0.25 0.14 9.21
N ALA A 38 0.23 0.34 10.43
CA ALA A 38 1.32 1.25 10.76
C ALA A 38 2.43 0.47 11.47
N ASP A 39 3.59 1.10 11.66
CA ASP A 39 4.69 0.51 12.43
C ASP A 39 4.30 0.46 13.90
N CYS A 40 3.80 -0.70 14.34
CA CYS A 40 3.25 -0.91 15.66
C CYS A 40 3.43 -2.36 16.08
N ASN A 41 3.92 -2.59 17.29
CA ASN A 41 3.98 -3.93 17.86
C ASN A 41 2.72 -4.21 18.73
N PRO A 42 2.54 -5.42 19.30
CA PRO A 42 1.40 -5.72 20.14
C PRO A 42 1.21 -4.82 21.37
N ASP A 43 2.25 -4.11 21.78
CA ASP A 43 2.20 -3.16 22.91
C ASP A 43 1.97 -1.71 22.44
N PHE A 44 1.59 -1.51 21.18
CA PHE A 44 1.40 -0.19 20.55
C PHE A 44 2.67 0.67 20.51
N MET A 45 3.83 0.01 20.41
CA MET A 45 5.12 0.70 20.32
C MET A 45 5.61 0.72 18.88
N THR A 46 6.01 1.89 18.40
CA THR A 46 6.64 2.06 17.08
C THR A 46 8.08 1.59 17.14
N GLN A 47 8.47 0.75 16.17
CA GLN A 47 9.82 0.16 16.09
C GLN A 47 10.86 1.13 15.51
N HIS A 48 10.43 2.01 14.60
CA HIS A 48 11.31 2.92 13.85
C HIS A 48 10.82 4.37 13.96
N PRO A 49 10.87 4.97 15.16
CA PRO A 49 10.45 6.36 15.29
C PRO A 49 11.28 7.29 14.40
N ASN A 50 10.66 8.29 13.83
CA ASN A 50 11.27 9.29 12.95
C ASN A 50 11.86 8.77 11.64
N ASP A 51 11.56 7.53 11.26
CA ASP A 51 12.05 6.94 10.01
C ASP A 51 10.91 6.33 9.18
N PRO A 52 10.24 7.13 8.36
CA PRO A 52 9.07 6.64 7.61
C PRO A 52 9.42 5.60 6.53
N VAL A 53 10.66 5.59 6.03
CA VAL A 53 11.11 4.58 5.06
C VAL A 53 11.25 3.23 5.77
N ALA A 54 11.88 3.20 6.94
CA ALA A 54 11.99 1.98 7.73
C ALA A 54 10.62 1.48 8.21
N GLN A 55 9.73 2.40 8.60
CA GLN A 55 8.35 2.07 8.95
C GLN A 55 7.63 1.39 7.78
N THR A 56 7.76 1.95 6.58
CA THR A 56 7.17 1.37 5.37
C THR A 56 7.69 -0.03 5.10
N ARG A 57 8.99 -0.24 5.22
CA ARG A 57 9.63 -1.54 5.00
C ARG A 57 9.09 -2.59 5.97
N LEU A 58 9.01 -2.25 7.24
CA LEU A 58 8.46 -3.14 8.28
C LEU A 58 6.99 -3.48 7.99
N ILE A 59 6.17 -2.48 7.70
CA ILE A 59 4.76 -2.67 7.41
C ILE A 59 4.55 -3.63 6.24
N LEU A 60 5.26 -3.41 5.13
CA LEU A 60 5.09 -4.22 3.93
C LEU A 60 5.62 -5.65 4.09
N ASP A 61 6.72 -5.84 4.83
CA ASP A 61 7.23 -7.17 5.15
C ASP A 61 6.22 -7.96 5.99
N GLN A 62 5.65 -7.33 7.01
CA GLN A 62 4.61 -7.94 7.84
C GLN A 62 3.33 -8.17 7.05
N MET A 63 2.97 -7.24 6.20
CA MET A 63 1.79 -7.32 5.34
C MET A 63 1.85 -8.56 4.46
N LYS A 64 2.98 -8.82 3.83
CA LYS A 64 3.16 -9.97 2.95
C LYS A 64 2.83 -11.28 3.66
N ALA A 65 3.38 -11.48 4.85
CA ALA A 65 3.11 -12.66 5.66
C ALA A 65 1.64 -12.75 6.09
N PHE A 66 1.06 -11.61 6.44
CA PHE A 66 -0.35 -11.51 6.84
C PHE A 66 -1.30 -11.88 5.69
N LEU A 67 -1.03 -11.40 4.48
CA LEU A 67 -1.82 -11.77 3.31
C LEU A 67 -1.76 -13.27 3.03
N GLU A 68 -0.57 -13.85 3.10
CA GLU A 68 -0.35 -15.29 2.89
C GLU A 68 -1.13 -16.13 3.90
N GLU A 69 -1.17 -15.72 5.17
CA GLU A 69 -1.94 -16.39 6.22
C GLU A 69 -3.43 -16.39 5.89
N ALA A 70 -3.93 -15.32 5.28
CA ALA A 70 -5.34 -15.21 4.85
C ALA A 70 -5.63 -15.93 3.53
N GLY A 71 -4.62 -16.52 2.89
CA GLY A 71 -4.78 -17.24 1.61
C GLY A 71 -4.69 -16.34 0.39
N PHE A 72 -4.12 -15.13 0.54
CA PHE A 72 -3.94 -14.17 -0.54
C PHE A 72 -2.46 -13.94 -0.81
N SER A 73 -2.16 -13.28 -1.91
CA SER A 73 -0.80 -12.88 -2.26
C SER A 73 -0.78 -11.42 -2.71
N VAL A 74 0.42 -10.88 -2.91
CA VAL A 74 0.59 -9.52 -3.41
C VAL A 74 -0.09 -9.33 -4.79
N ASP A 75 -0.15 -10.40 -5.60
CA ASP A 75 -0.83 -10.36 -6.90
C ASP A 75 -2.34 -10.12 -6.81
N ASP A 76 -2.93 -10.39 -5.65
CA ASP A 76 -4.37 -10.23 -5.44
C ASP A 76 -4.75 -8.82 -5.02
N ILE A 77 -3.79 -7.95 -4.77
CA ILE A 77 -4.05 -6.56 -4.36
C ILE A 77 -4.72 -5.81 -5.52
N VAL A 78 -5.89 -5.24 -5.25
CA VAL A 78 -6.64 -4.47 -6.24
C VAL A 78 -6.66 -2.97 -5.93
N ARG A 79 -6.43 -2.61 -4.68
CA ARG A 79 -6.36 -1.21 -4.25
C ARG A 79 -5.42 -1.05 -3.06
N THR A 80 -4.65 0.03 -3.10
CA THR A 80 -3.82 0.48 -1.96
C THR A 80 -4.20 1.91 -1.62
N ASP A 81 -4.17 2.25 -0.33
CA ASP A 81 -4.33 3.62 0.14
C ASP A 81 -3.15 3.98 1.03
N TRP A 82 -2.58 5.15 0.80
CA TRP A 82 -1.40 5.63 1.51
C TRP A 82 -1.74 6.90 2.27
N THR A 83 -1.36 6.94 3.54
CA THR A 83 -1.54 8.11 4.39
C THR A 83 -0.23 8.40 5.10
N PHE A 84 0.22 9.64 5.01
CA PHE A 84 1.46 10.10 5.63
C PHE A 84 1.17 11.27 6.57
N THR A 85 2.00 11.41 7.61
CA THR A 85 1.95 12.64 8.39
C THR A 85 2.67 13.77 7.66
N ASN A 86 2.36 15.01 8.03
CA ASN A 86 2.98 16.20 7.44
C ASN A 86 4.50 16.27 7.65
N GLU A 87 5.05 15.43 8.52
CA GLU A 87 6.48 15.36 8.79
C GLU A 87 7.28 14.64 7.69
N VAL A 88 6.60 13.88 6.83
CA VAL A 88 7.26 13.16 5.71
C VAL A 88 7.66 14.18 4.65
N ASN A 89 8.97 14.32 4.43
CA ASN A 89 9.50 15.24 3.42
C ASN A 89 9.66 14.55 2.04
N SER A 90 10.05 15.33 1.02
CA SER A 90 10.17 14.84 -0.35
C SER A 90 11.19 13.71 -0.52
N ALA A 91 12.33 13.79 0.17
CA ALA A 91 13.36 12.77 0.11
C ALA A 91 12.89 11.46 0.73
N GLN A 92 12.18 11.55 1.85
CA GLN A 92 11.56 10.40 2.50
C GLN A 92 10.46 9.79 1.64
N PHE A 93 9.67 10.62 0.97
CA PHE A 93 8.65 10.16 0.03
C PHE A 93 9.28 9.34 -1.10
N GLU A 94 10.41 9.78 -1.67
CA GLU A 94 11.11 9.04 -2.71
C GLU A 94 11.57 7.67 -2.21
N GLY A 95 12.09 7.61 -0.99
CA GLY A 95 12.48 6.35 -0.36
C GLY A 95 11.29 5.41 -0.14
N ILE A 96 10.17 5.95 0.30
CA ILE A 96 8.91 5.20 0.47
C ILE A 96 8.44 4.65 -0.88
N ALA A 97 8.42 5.48 -1.91
CA ALA A 97 8.00 5.09 -3.25
C ALA A 97 8.85 3.93 -3.78
N HIS A 98 10.15 3.96 -3.53
CA HIS A 98 11.07 2.89 -3.93
C HIS A 98 10.74 1.56 -3.23
N VAL A 99 10.44 1.60 -1.93
CA VAL A 99 10.03 0.40 -1.17
C VAL A 99 8.72 -0.18 -1.70
N LEU A 100 7.75 0.68 -2.00
CA LEU A 100 6.48 0.27 -2.57
C LEU A 100 6.64 -0.33 -3.97
N GLU A 101 7.49 0.26 -4.80
CA GLU A 101 7.85 -0.29 -6.10
C GLU A 101 8.42 -1.71 -5.98
N GLN A 102 9.33 -1.93 -5.05
CA GLN A 102 9.90 -3.25 -4.80
C GLN A 102 8.85 -4.25 -4.32
N PHE A 103 7.96 -3.82 -3.46
CA PHE A 103 6.88 -4.65 -2.93
C PHE A 103 5.94 -5.14 -4.05
N LEU A 104 5.63 -4.28 -5.00
CA LEU A 104 4.73 -4.57 -6.13
C LEU A 104 5.49 -4.99 -7.40
N GLY A 105 6.81 -5.15 -7.34
CA GLY A 105 7.68 -5.25 -8.53
C GLY A 105 7.28 -6.31 -9.54
N ASP A 106 6.87 -7.50 -9.08
CA ASP A 106 6.54 -8.62 -9.95
C ASP A 106 5.05 -8.69 -10.30
N VAL A 107 4.24 -7.79 -9.79
CA VAL A 107 2.80 -7.75 -10.09
C VAL A 107 2.60 -7.19 -11.49
N GLU A 108 2.01 -7.99 -12.38
CA GLU A 108 1.80 -7.59 -13.79
C GLU A 108 0.80 -6.44 -13.91
N VAL A 109 -0.37 -6.59 -13.30
CA VAL A 109 -1.40 -5.55 -13.28
C VAL A 109 -1.36 -4.85 -11.93
N LYS A 110 -0.79 -3.65 -11.91
CA LYS A 110 -0.65 -2.88 -10.67
C LYS A 110 -2.01 -2.49 -10.10
N PRO A 111 -2.16 -2.48 -8.77
CA PRO A 111 -3.41 -2.06 -8.16
C PRO A 111 -3.73 -0.60 -8.42
N ALA A 112 -5.00 -0.24 -8.33
CA ALA A 112 -5.40 1.15 -8.24
C ALA A 112 -4.96 1.71 -6.88
N THR A 113 -4.80 3.01 -6.79
CA THR A 113 -4.54 3.69 -5.51
C THR A 113 -5.68 4.64 -5.19
N GLY A 114 -5.92 4.86 -3.91
CA GLY A 114 -6.81 5.91 -3.46
C GLY A 114 -6.10 7.26 -3.53
N THR A 115 -6.62 8.22 -2.81
CA THR A 115 -6.00 9.52 -2.69
C THR A 115 -4.79 9.44 -1.77
N LEU A 116 -3.64 9.91 -2.22
CA LEU A 116 -2.50 10.13 -1.35
C LEU A 116 -2.85 11.28 -0.38
N ARG A 117 -2.75 11.02 0.90
CA ARG A 117 -3.14 12.00 1.93
C ARG A 117 -1.97 12.32 2.85
N TYR A 118 -1.86 13.60 3.19
CA TYR A 118 -1.00 14.05 4.26
C TYR A 118 -1.90 14.53 5.39
N VAL A 119 -1.70 14.00 6.58
CA VAL A 119 -2.50 14.31 7.76
C VAL A 119 -1.62 14.86 8.88
N GLN A 120 -2.22 15.53 9.84
CA GLN A 120 -1.48 16.12 10.95
C GLN A 120 -0.82 15.01 11.82
N ARG A 121 -1.55 13.93 12.09
CA ARG A 121 -1.05 12.81 12.88
C ARG A 121 -1.84 11.55 12.58
N LEU A 122 -1.24 10.41 12.90
CA LEU A 122 -1.89 9.11 12.89
C LEU A 122 -2.28 8.69 14.31
N GLY A 123 -2.69 7.45 14.48
CA GLY A 123 -3.21 6.94 15.75
C GLY A 123 -2.27 7.11 16.94
N MET A 124 -0.96 6.90 16.74
CA MET A 124 0.06 7.07 17.77
C MET A 124 1.09 8.10 17.32
N PRO A 125 1.73 8.83 18.29
CA PRO A 125 2.61 9.98 17.97
C PRO A 125 3.78 9.69 17.03
N ASP A 126 4.35 8.50 17.09
CA ASP A 126 5.54 8.14 16.32
C ASP A 126 5.22 7.51 14.97
N MET A 127 3.96 7.24 14.68
CA MET A 127 3.52 6.69 13.38
C MET A 127 3.54 7.80 12.34
N MET A 128 4.30 7.60 11.26
CA MET A 128 4.44 8.57 10.17
C MET A 128 3.76 8.12 8.89
N VAL A 129 3.52 6.82 8.74
CA VAL A 129 2.92 6.24 7.54
C VAL A 129 1.91 5.17 7.93
N GLU A 130 0.86 5.01 7.12
CA GLU A 130 -0.15 3.98 7.29
C GLU A 130 -0.64 3.54 5.91
N TYR A 131 -0.80 2.23 5.75
CA TYR A 131 -1.21 1.63 4.48
C TYR A 131 -2.39 0.71 4.69
N GLU A 132 -3.42 0.87 3.86
CA GLU A 132 -4.53 -0.08 3.82
C GLU A 132 -4.65 -0.67 2.42
N MET A 133 -5.21 -1.86 2.31
CA MET A 133 -5.31 -2.58 1.05
C MET A 133 -6.64 -3.29 0.92
N MET A 134 -7.03 -3.48 -0.32
CA MET A 134 -8.16 -4.33 -0.68
C MET A 134 -7.66 -5.36 -1.68
N LEU A 135 -8.01 -6.61 -1.47
CA LEU A 135 -7.61 -7.73 -2.30
C LEU A 135 -8.83 -8.49 -2.80
N ALA A 136 -8.67 -9.16 -3.93
CA ALA A 136 -9.70 -10.03 -4.48
C ALA A 136 -9.07 -11.19 -5.26
N ARG A 137 -9.71 -12.35 -5.23
CA ARG A 137 -9.29 -13.51 -5.99
C ARG A 137 -10.46 -14.42 -6.36
#